data_71dd0b100382fb165a20b1f710db2a89
#
_entry.id   71dd0b100382fb165a20b1f710db2a89
#
_cell.length_a   1.000
_cell.length_b   1.000
_cell.length_c   1.000
_cell.angle_alpha   90.00
_cell.angle_beta   90.00
_cell.angle_gamma   90.00
#
_symmetry.space_group_name_H-M   'P 1'
#
loop_
_entity.id
_entity.type
_entity.pdbx_description
1 polymer ?
#
loop_
_entity_poly.entity_id
_entity_poly.type
_entity_poly.pdbx_seq_one_letter_code
_entity_poly.pdbx_strand_id
1 'polypeptide(L)'
;MEKIVELKKVSKTYKIGEKEFKALDNIDLSINKGEFVVILGPSGAGKSTLLNLIGGMDSPTKGSIKIDGEEISKYNDSKLSDYRAENIGFIFQFYNILPTLTVLENVDLVKEIVKNGTDSKEAIKAVGLEKHMNKFPNQLSGGEQQRVSIARAIAKDPKLL
;
A
#
# COMPACT_ATOMS: atom_id res chain seq x y z
N MET A 1 -6.61 20.79 -10.40
CA MET A 1 -5.60 19.89 -9.83
C MET A 1 -5.79 18.50 -10.43
N GLU A 2 -4.70 17.80 -10.70
CA GLU A 2 -4.76 16.47 -11.30
C GLU A 2 -5.11 15.43 -10.24
N LYS A 3 -6.15 14.65 -10.51
CA LYS A 3 -6.62 13.63 -9.58
C LYS A 3 -5.78 12.36 -9.69
N ILE A 4 -5.33 11.84 -8.56
CA ILE A 4 -4.63 10.56 -8.47
C ILE A 4 -5.58 9.42 -8.11
N VAL A 5 -6.60 9.68 -7.27
CA VAL A 5 -7.61 8.69 -6.87
C VAL A 5 -9.01 9.23 -7.18
N GLU A 6 -9.84 8.43 -7.83
CA GLU A 6 -11.26 8.71 -8.02
C GLU A 6 -12.09 7.46 -7.75
N LEU A 7 -12.97 7.53 -6.77
CA LEU A 7 -13.98 6.52 -6.48
C LEU A 7 -15.36 7.08 -6.86
N LYS A 8 -16.16 6.29 -7.57
CA LYS A 8 -17.55 6.64 -7.93
C LYS A 8 -18.49 5.53 -7.52
N LYS A 9 -19.38 5.84 -6.56
CA LYS A 9 -20.43 4.96 -6.03
C LYS A 9 -19.89 3.58 -5.64
N VAL A 10 -18.71 3.57 -5.00
CA VAL A 10 -18.02 2.34 -4.62
C VAL A 10 -18.70 1.71 -3.43
N SER A 11 -19.08 0.45 -3.57
CA SER A 11 -19.61 -0.38 -2.49
C SER A 11 -18.81 -1.67 -2.40
N LYS A 12 -18.60 -2.15 -1.17
CA LYS A 12 -17.98 -3.44 -0.89
C LYS A 12 -18.83 -4.23 0.09
N THR A 13 -19.25 -5.42 -0.33
CA THR A 13 -20.01 -6.35 0.48
C THR A 13 -19.24 -7.66 0.59
N TYR A 14 -19.07 -8.14 1.81
CA TYR A 14 -18.48 -9.47 2.09
C TYR A 14 -19.60 -10.45 2.46
N LYS A 15 -19.47 -11.70 2.01
CA LYS A 15 -20.35 -12.80 2.42
C LYS A 15 -19.65 -13.64 3.47
N ILE A 16 -20.30 -13.81 4.61
CA ILE A 16 -19.83 -14.66 5.72
C ILE A 16 -20.94 -15.68 6.01
N GLY A 17 -20.82 -16.86 5.41
CA GLY A 17 -21.91 -17.84 5.38
C GLY A 17 -23.12 -17.29 4.63
N GLU A 18 -24.30 -17.32 5.27
CA GLU A 18 -25.55 -16.74 4.69
C GLU A 18 -25.72 -15.25 4.92
N LYS A 19 -24.85 -14.61 5.71
CA LYS A 19 -24.94 -13.17 6.04
C LYS A 19 -24.10 -12.34 5.10
N GLU A 20 -24.65 -11.20 4.71
CA GLU A 20 -23.93 -10.17 3.96
C GLU A 20 -23.54 -9.03 4.89
N PHE A 21 -22.29 -8.63 4.84
CA PHE A 21 -21.75 -7.49 5.56
C PHE A 21 -21.30 -6.42 4.56
N LYS A 22 -21.96 -5.28 4.56
CA LYS A 22 -21.62 -4.15 3.74
C LYS A 22 -20.54 -3.32 4.45
N ALA A 23 -19.30 -3.44 3.99
CA ALA A 23 -18.15 -2.73 4.57
C ALA A 23 -18.03 -1.29 4.02
N LEU A 24 -18.42 -1.07 2.77
CA LEU A 24 -18.52 0.25 2.15
C LEU A 24 -19.85 0.37 1.41
N ASP A 25 -20.48 1.54 1.47
CA ASP A 25 -21.76 1.79 0.84
C ASP A 25 -21.75 3.10 0.06
N ASN A 26 -21.75 3.00 -1.27
CA ASN A 26 -21.92 4.11 -2.22
C ASN A 26 -20.94 5.27 -1.96
N ILE A 27 -19.64 4.96 -1.80
CA ILE A 27 -18.61 5.95 -1.49
C ILE A 27 -18.18 6.68 -2.76
N ASP A 28 -18.20 7.99 -2.71
CA ASP A 28 -17.56 8.90 -3.66
C ASP A 28 -16.37 9.58 -2.98
N LEU A 29 -15.18 9.50 -3.60
CA LEU A 29 -13.95 10.08 -3.08
C LEU A 29 -13.08 10.57 -4.23
N SER A 30 -12.41 11.69 -4.04
CA SER A 30 -11.43 12.21 -4.98
C SER A 30 -10.22 12.75 -4.22
N ILE A 31 -9.02 12.33 -4.63
CA ILE A 31 -7.74 12.76 -4.05
C ILE A 31 -6.87 13.29 -5.18
N ASN A 32 -6.24 14.45 -5.00
CA ASN A 32 -5.34 15.02 -5.98
C ASN A 32 -3.89 14.55 -5.77
N LYS A 33 -3.08 14.63 -6.81
CA LYS A 33 -1.64 14.35 -6.71
C LYS A 33 -0.98 15.26 -5.66
N GLY A 34 -0.12 14.69 -4.84
CA GLY A 34 0.63 15.38 -3.79
C GLY A 34 -0.17 15.66 -2.52
N GLU A 35 -1.43 15.23 -2.41
CA GLU A 35 -2.19 15.37 -1.18
C GLU A 35 -1.77 14.35 -0.13
N PHE A 36 -1.71 14.79 1.12
CA PHE A 36 -1.64 13.95 2.31
C PHE A 36 -3.04 13.78 2.90
N VAL A 37 -3.55 12.56 2.89
CA VAL A 37 -4.93 12.25 3.30
C VAL A 37 -4.95 11.40 4.55
N VAL A 38 -5.77 11.77 5.53
CA VAL A 38 -6.00 11.00 6.76
C VAL A 38 -7.43 10.49 6.77
N ILE A 39 -7.59 9.17 6.90
CA ILE A 39 -8.90 8.52 7.00
C ILE A 39 -9.19 8.22 8.46
N LEU A 40 -10.18 8.90 9.03
CA LEU A 40 -10.60 8.77 10.41
C LEU A 40 -11.92 8.02 10.54
N GLY A 41 -12.12 7.36 11.67
CA GLY A 41 -13.36 6.66 12.00
C GLY A 41 -13.16 5.56 13.05
N PRO A 42 -14.25 5.07 13.68
CA PRO A 42 -14.19 4.00 14.66
C PRO A 42 -13.70 2.67 14.05
N SER A 43 -13.39 1.69 14.90
CA SER A 43 -13.11 0.33 14.43
C SER A 43 -14.32 -0.23 13.68
N GLY A 44 -14.08 -0.93 12.57
CA GLY A 44 -15.16 -1.47 11.72
C GLY A 44 -15.78 -0.47 10.72
N ALA A 45 -15.36 0.80 10.71
CA ALA A 45 -15.89 1.82 9.78
C ALA A 45 -15.48 1.65 8.30
N GLY A 46 -14.83 0.54 7.93
CA GLY A 46 -14.45 0.28 6.54
C GLY A 46 -13.13 0.92 6.07
N LYS A 47 -12.35 1.56 6.97
CA LYS A 47 -11.10 2.26 6.61
C LYS A 47 -10.09 1.33 5.90
N SER A 48 -9.84 0.16 6.48
CA SER A 48 -8.92 -0.83 5.88
C SER A 48 -9.47 -1.39 4.57
N THR A 49 -10.80 -1.58 4.48
CA THR A 49 -11.45 -1.99 3.24
C THR A 49 -11.23 -0.95 2.14
N LEU A 50 -11.42 0.33 2.46
CA LEU A 50 -11.19 1.42 1.50
C LEU A 50 -9.73 1.45 1.01
N LEU A 51 -8.76 1.36 1.94
CA LEU A 51 -7.33 1.28 1.60
C LEU A 51 -7.00 0.05 0.75
N ASN A 52 -7.59 -1.11 1.06
CA ASN A 52 -7.38 -2.33 0.29
C ASN A 52 -7.94 -2.22 -1.14
N LEU A 53 -9.08 -1.56 -1.32
CA LEU A 53 -9.63 -1.32 -2.66
C LEU A 53 -8.77 -0.35 -3.47
N ILE A 54 -8.34 0.78 -2.89
CA ILE A 54 -7.44 1.75 -3.54
C ILE A 54 -6.10 1.09 -3.85
N GLY A 55 -5.58 0.29 -2.92
CA GLY A 55 -4.32 -0.43 -3.07
C GLY A 55 -4.39 -1.65 -3.99
N GLY A 56 -5.56 -2.02 -4.52
CA GLY A 56 -5.71 -3.19 -5.40
C GLY A 56 -5.49 -4.54 -4.71
N MET A 57 -5.66 -4.59 -3.38
CA MET A 57 -5.62 -5.84 -2.60
C MET A 57 -6.97 -6.58 -2.65
N ASP A 58 -8.02 -5.86 -3.03
CA ASP A 58 -9.37 -6.37 -3.18
C ASP A 58 -10.09 -5.58 -4.28
N SER A 59 -11.24 -6.07 -4.76
CA SER A 59 -12.03 -5.44 -5.79
C SER A 59 -13.39 -4.97 -5.24
N PRO A 60 -13.95 -3.86 -5.73
CA PRO A 60 -15.26 -3.40 -5.30
C PRO A 60 -16.37 -4.35 -5.75
N THR A 61 -17.45 -4.45 -4.98
CA THR A 61 -18.66 -5.17 -5.39
C THR A 61 -19.46 -4.37 -6.41
N LYS A 62 -19.44 -3.03 -6.27
CA LYS A 62 -20.11 -2.07 -7.20
C LYS A 62 -19.30 -0.79 -7.25
N GLY A 63 -19.54 -0.01 -8.33
CA GLY A 63 -18.89 1.27 -8.55
C GLY A 63 -17.61 1.15 -9.33
N SER A 64 -16.88 2.25 -9.47
CA SER A 64 -15.61 2.31 -10.20
C SER A 64 -14.51 2.98 -9.38
N ILE A 65 -13.29 2.49 -9.54
CA ILE A 65 -12.08 3.04 -8.93
C ILE A 65 -11.11 3.35 -10.06
N LYS A 66 -10.70 4.60 -10.13
CA LYS A 66 -9.64 5.05 -11.05
C LYS A 66 -8.45 5.54 -10.27
N ILE A 67 -7.28 5.12 -10.70
CA ILE A 67 -6.00 5.55 -10.15
C ILE A 67 -5.17 6.09 -11.31
N ASP A 68 -4.73 7.35 -11.19
CA ASP A 68 -3.97 8.06 -12.24
C ASP A 68 -4.65 7.95 -13.62
N GLY A 69 -6.00 8.06 -13.64
CA GLY A 69 -6.83 7.95 -14.83
C GLY A 69 -7.18 6.53 -15.27
N GLU A 70 -6.51 5.49 -14.78
CA GLU A 70 -6.76 4.09 -15.13
C GLU A 70 -7.82 3.43 -14.24
N GLU A 71 -8.79 2.74 -14.82
CA GLU A 71 -9.85 2.06 -14.08
C GLU A 71 -9.40 0.68 -13.59
N ILE A 72 -8.98 0.60 -12.31
CA ILE A 72 -8.48 -0.63 -11.69
C ILE A 72 -9.59 -1.58 -11.24
N SER A 73 -10.83 -1.11 -11.08
CA SER A 73 -11.97 -1.92 -10.64
C SER A 73 -12.33 -3.07 -11.57
N LYS A 74 -11.84 -3.05 -12.80
CA LYS A 74 -12.04 -4.10 -13.81
C LYS A 74 -10.82 -5.01 -14.01
N TYR A 75 -9.74 -4.79 -13.25
CA TYR A 75 -8.53 -5.60 -13.38
C TYR A 75 -8.75 -7.00 -12.82
N ASN A 76 -8.16 -7.98 -13.49
CA ASN A 76 -8.03 -9.34 -12.96
C ASN A 76 -6.87 -9.40 -11.96
N ASP A 77 -6.71 -10.53 -11.27
CA ASP A 77 -5.70 -10.70 -10.22
C ASP A 77 -4.27 -10.45 -10.72
N SER A 78 -3.93 -10.85 -11.95
CA SER A 78 -2.62 -10.61 -12.55
C SER A 78 -2.36 -9.12 -12.70
N LYS A 79 -3.30 -8.38 -13.32
CA LYS A 79 -3.18 -6.93 -13.49
C LYS A 79 -3.18 -6.17 -12.16
N LEU A 80 -3.94 -6.64 -11.16
CA LEU A 80 -3.89 -6.06 -9.81
C LEU A 80 -2.53 -6.32 -9.16
N SER A 81 -1.89 -7.46 -9.45
CA SER A 81 -0.54 -7.74 -8.95
C SER A 81 0.48 -6.77 -9.56
N ASP A 82 0.44 -6.57 -10.87
CA ASP A 82 1.31 -5.62 -11.58
C ASP A 82 1.06 -4.18 -11.08
N TYR A 83 -0.21 -3.79 -10.93
CA TYR A 83 -0.61 -2.50 -10.38
C TYR A 83 -0.02 -2.26 -8.98
N ARG A 84 -0.13 -3.24 -8.07
CA ARG A 84 0.47 -3.15 -6.72
C ARG A 84 1.98 -3.05 -6.78
N ALA A 85 2.60 -3.84 -7.66
CA ALA A 85 4.05 -3.83 -7.83
C ALA A 85 4.56 -2.45 -8.22
N GLU A 86 3.94 -1.82 -9.21
CA GLU A 86 4.44 -0.59 -9.84
C GLU A 86 3.95 0.70 -9.18
N ASN A 87 2.74 0.70 -8.58
CA ASN A 87 2.10 1.96 -8.21
C ASN A 87 1.89 2.15 -6.70
N ILE A 88 1.93 1.07 -5.89
CA ILE A 88 1.53 1.15 -4.48
C ILE A 88 2.69 0.84 -3.54
N GLY A 89 2.95 1.74 -2.58
CA GLY A 89 3.82 1.51 -1.44
C GLY A 89 2.97 1.23 -0.18
N PHE A 90 2.87 -0.03 0.23
CA PHE A 90 2.18 -0.37 1.47
C PHE A 90 3.11 -0.33 2.68
N ILE A 91 2.66 0.35 3.74
CA ILE A 91 3.25 0.31 5.07
C ILE A 91 2.22 -0.29 6.01
N PHE A 92 2.50 -1.48 6.54
CA PHE A 92 1.59 -2.22 7.41
C PHE A 92 1.87 -1.96 8.88
N GLN A 93 0.84 -2.12 9.71
CA GLN A 93 0.94 -2.00 11.17
C GLN A 93 1.95 -3.01 11.78
N PHE A 94 2.05 -4.21 11.24
CA PHE A 94 2.95 -5.29 11.68
C PHE A 94 4.19 -5.42 10.78
N TYR A 95 4.75 -4.33 10.33
CA TYR A 95 6.01 -4.18 9.59
C TYR A 95 6.19 -5.09 8.36
N ASN A 96 5.81 -6.35 8.41
CA ASN A 96 5.93 -7.38 7.35
C ASN A 96 7.36 -7.50 6.77
N ILE A 97 8.37 -7.33 7.62
CA ILE A 97 9.78 -7.53 7.28
C ILE A 97 10.16 -8.99 7.50
N LEU A 98 11.06 -9.51 6.68
CA LEU A 98 11.53 -10.88 6.77
C LEU A 98 12.63 -10.99 7.84
N PRO A 99 12.45 -11.79 8.91
CA PRO A 99 13.37 -11.85 10.03
C PRO A 99 14.71 -12.49 9.69
N THR A 100 14.76 -13.24 8.60
CA THR A 100 15.96 -13.95 8.10
C THR A 100 16.82 -13.11 7.18
N LEU A 101 16.39 -11.92 6.82
CA LEU A 101 17.10 -10.98 5.96
C LEU A 101 17.54 -9.76 6.76
N THR A 102 18.70 -9.20 6.41
CA THR A 102 19.18 -7.92 6.92
C THR A 102 18.26 -6.76 6.50
N VAL A 103 18.49 -5.57 7.05
CA VAL A 103 17.79 -4.34 6.64
C VAL A 103 17.96 -4.10 5.14
N LEU A 104 19.18 -4.19 4.64
CA LEU A 104 19.46 -3.97 3.21
C LEU A 104 18.74 -5.00 2.34
N GLU A 105 18.84 -6.28 2.65
CA GLU A 105 18.20 -7.35 1.91
C GLU A 105 16.67 -7.23 1.92
N ASN A 106 16.06 -6.82 3.06
CA ASN A 106 14.63 -6.56 3.14
C ASN A 106 14.17 -5.45 2.17
N VAL A 107 14.99 -4.41 1.99
CA VAL A 107 14.67 -3.33 1.06
C VAL A 107 15.02 -3.73 -0.38
N ASP A 108 16.10 -4.48 -0.59
CA ASP A 108 16.51 -4.97 -1.91
C ASP A 108 15.48 -5.90 -2.58
N LEU A 109 14.61 -6.57 -1.80
CA LEU A 109 13.50 -7.35 -2.35
C LEU A 109 12.63 -6.56 -3.35
N VAL A 110 12.60 -5.24 -3.21
CA VAL A 110 11.86 -4.37 -4.14
C VAL A 110 12.43 -4.44 -5.56
N LYS A 111 13.75 -4.60 -5.71
CA LYS A 111 14.43 -4.67 -7.01
C LYS A 111 13.99 -5.89 -7.83
N GLU A 112 13.54 -6.96 -7.17
CA GLU A 112 12.97 -8.14 -7.84
C GLU A 112 11.55 -7.89 -8.39
N ILE A 113 10.89 -6.84 -7.89
CA ILE A 113 9.47 -6.57 -8.18
C ILE A 113 9.32 -5.40 -9.15
N VAL A 114 10.16 -4.36 -9.01
CA VAL A 114 10.06 -3.12 -9.82
C VAL A 114 11.31 -2.89 -10.66
N LYS A 115 11.11 -2.46 -11.91
CA LYS A 115 12.21 -2.20 -12.85
C LYS A 115 12.96 -0.89 -12.56
N ASN A 116 12.28 0.12 -12.03
CA ASN A 116 12.76 1.50 -11.89
C ASN A 116 12.54 2.01 -10.46
N GLY A 117 12.99 1.29 -9.45
CA GLY A 117 12.93 1.75 -8.06
C GLY A 117 14.11 2.65 -7.67
N THR A 118 13.96 3.32 -6.53
CA THR A 118 15.05 4.06 -5.88
C THR A 118 16.11 3.08 -5.35
N ASP A 119 17.37 3.49 -5.32
CA ASP A 119 18.43 2.69 -4.72
C ASP A 119 18.11 2.38 -3.25
N SER A 120 18.26 1.10 -2.87
CA SER A 120 17.89 0.64 -1.53
C SER A 120 18.68 1.33 -0.42
N LYS A 121 19.96 1.67 -0.66
CA LYS A 121 20.78 2.39 0.31
C LYS A 121 20.31 3.82 0.49
N GLU A 122 19.87 4.48 -0.58
CA GLU A 122 19.28 5.81 -0.51
C GLU A 122 17.95 5.78 0.24
N ALA A 123 17.09 4.81 -0.03
CA ALA A 123 15.85 4.63 0.71
C ALA A 123 16.09 4.37 2.21
N ILE A 124 17.07 3.54 2.56
CA ILE A 124 17.47 3.26 3.94
C ILE A 124 18.04 4.52 4.61
N LYS A 125 18.84 5.30 3.91
CA LYS A 125 19.39 6.56 4.40
C LYS A 125 18.28 7.59 4.65
N ALA A 126 17.30 7.67 3.77
CA ALA A 126 16.16 8.58 3.90
C ALA A 126 15.36 8.36 5.21
N VAL A 127 15.36 7.14 5.75
CA VAL A 127 14.72 6.80 7.04
C VAL A 127 15.70 6.77 8.22
N GLY A 128 16.97 7.18 8.03
CA GLY A 128 17.99 7.27 9.09
C GLY A 128 18.50 5.91 9.59
N LEU A 129 18.59 4.92 8.71
CA LEU A 129 19.05 3.55 9.05
C LEU A 129 20.35 3.14 8.37
N GLU A 130 21.13 4.06 7.81
CA GLU A 130 22.38 3.74 7.10
C GLU A 130 23.38 2.95 7.94
N LYS A 131 23.46 3.18 9.24
CA LYS A 131 24.34 2.44 10.17
C LYS A 131 23.82 1.04 10.53
N HIS A 132 22.60 0.72 10.12
CA HIS A 132 21.90 -0.52 10.46
C HIS A 132 21.69 -1.46 9.26
N MET A 133 22.26 -1.17 8.09
CA MET A 133 22.03 -1.91 6.85
C MET A 133 22.28 -3.41 6.97
N ASN A 134 23.29 -3.80 7.75
CA ASN A 134 23.71 -5.20 7.94
C ASN A 134 23.09 -5.86 9.18
N LYS A 135 22.21 -5.17 9.90
CA LYS A 135 21.51 -5.75 11.06
C LYS A 135 20.30 -6.55 10.61
N PHE A 136 19.98 -7.58 11.37
CA PHE A 136 18.75 -8.35 11.26
C PHE A 136 17.61 -7.68 12.05
N PRO A 137 16.33 -7.93 11.72
CA PRO A 137 15.18 -7.36 12.41
C PRO A 137 15.19 -7.54 13.94
N ASN A 138 15.65 -8.68 14.45
CA ASN A 138 15.75 -8.95 15.88
C ASN A 138 16.79 -8.09 16.63
N GLN A 139 17.64 -7.38 15.90
CA GLN A 139 18.64 -6.45 16.43
C GLN A 139 18.17 -4.99 16.40
N LEU A 140 16.92 -4.76 16.00
CA LEU A 140 16.30 -3.47 15.82
C LEU A 140 15.17 -3.25 16.83
N SER A 141 15.02 -2.02 17.29
CA SER A 141 13.79 -1.59 17.99
C SER A 141 12.57 -1.63 17.10
N GLY A 142 11.36 -1.67 17.66
CA GLY A 142 10.12 -1.63 16.87
C GLY A 142 10.02 -0.42 15.95
N GLY A 143 10.48 0.76 16.40
CA GLY A 143 10.52 1.95 15.56
C GLY A 143 11.52 1.85 14.40
N GLU A 144 12.66 1.16 14.59
CA GLU A 144 13.61 0.89 13.50
C GLU A 144 13.04 -0.13 12.51
N GLN A 145 12.37 -1.18 12.98
CA GLN A 145 11.67 -2.13 12.12
C GLN A 145 10.57 -1.46 11.27
N GLN A 146 9.81 -0.53 11.88
CA GLN A 146 8.85 0.29 11.15
C GLN A 146 9.53 1.12 10.06
N ARG A 147 10.67 1.73 10.34
CA ARG A 147 11.44 2.49 9.34
C ARG A 147 11.98 1.61 8.21
N VAL A 148 12.35 0.34 8.47
CA VAL A 148 12.69 -0.63 7.40
C VAL A 148 11.48 -0.85 6.47
N SER A 149 10.28 -1.04 7.04
CA SER A 149 9.04 -1.18 6.25
C SER A 149 8.76 0.06 5.40
N ILE A 150 9.00 1.27 5.94
CA ILE A 150 8.88 2.53 5.21
C ILE A 150 9.92 2.59 4.08
N ALA A 151 11.20 2.30 4.37
CA ALA A 151 12.26 2.28 3.35
C ALA A 151 11.91 1.34 2.19
N ARG A 152 11.39 0.15 2.50
CA ARG A 152 10.93 -0.80 1.48
C ARG A 152 9.79 -0.26 0.63
N ALA A 153 8.84 0.47 1.24
CA ALA A 153 7.72 1.04 0.50
C ALA A 153 8.16 2.18 -0.42
N ILE A 154 9.01 3.10 0.06
CA ILE A 154 9.50 4.24 -0.74
C ILE A 154 10.52 3.83 -1.80
N ALA A 155 11.27 2.74 -1.59
CA ALA A 155 12.23 2.22 -2.59
C ALA A 155 11.55 1.79 -3.90
N LYS A 156 10.24 1.54 -3.89
CA LYS A 156 9.43 1.27 -5.09
C LYS A 156 9.21 2.50 -5.97
N ASP A 157 9.44 3.70 -5.45
CA ASP A 157 9.02 4.97 -6.05
C ASP A 157 7.53 4.98 -6.43
N PRO A 158 6.63 4.67 -5.47
CA PRO A 158 5.23 4.44 -5.76
C PRO A 158 4.47 5.74 -6.04
N LYS A 159 3.42 5.67 -6.86
CA LYS A 159 2.49 6.80 -7.06
C LYS A 159 1.62 7.10 -5.84
N LEU A 160 1.33 6.07 -5.04
CA LEU A 160 0.57 6.14 -3.79
C LEU A 160 1.34 5.42 -2.67
N LEU A 161 1.53 6.10 -1.55
CA LEU A 161 2.14 5.56 -0.34
C LEU A 161 1.10 5.54 0.77
#